data_78b6698f48c466cc320b5e7a710484d7
#
_entry.id   78b6698f48c466cc320b5e7a710484d7
#
_cell.length_a   1.000
_cell.length_b   1.000
_cell.length_c   1.000
_cell.angle_alpha   90.00
_cell.angle_beta   90.00
_cell.angle_gamma   90.00
#
_symmetry.space_group_name_H-M   'P 1'
#
loop_
_entity.id
_entity.type
_entity.pdbx_description
1 polymer ?
#
loop_
_entity_poly.entity_id
_entity_poly.type
_entity_poly.pdbx_seq_one_letter_code
_entity_poly.pdbx_strand_id
1 'polypeptide(L)'
;MKHTLLSIALSLQAGIAAMAATNDVASPDGRLVVTVGDEGGRIFYSVKYDGKPMIEKSSLGLKANIGDFSTGLRERAVSTKQTDTTYTMRGTKASKVRYVANQMGIIYENAGKDLMTVTFNVSDNDVAFRYTFPQQGETACMVVESEATAFRLPGQSTAFISPQADPMIGWKRTKPSYEEVYSADAPLTDKSQYGQGYVFPALFRVGADGWVLLSETGTDGGYVGCHLSDYDPQAGYRIAFPMAGEANGFGSTTAAMALPGSTPWRTITVGATLKPIVETTVAYDVVGPKYEAAADYKPGRYTWSWLVWQDNATNYDDQVKFVDLAAAMGYEYTLVDGLWDKQIGRAKIEQLSRYAQSKGVSLMLWYNSNGNQNDAPQGPKNCMNTAVARKREMAWMKRIGVKGIKVDFFGGDKQHTMQLYEDILSDANDYGLQVIFHGCTLPRGWERMYPNYVSSEAVLASENVIFSESHAKREPFDLTLHPFCRNAVAAMDWGGTIMNRRMSRDNKSRHSRYTSDVFEMAAAIVNQASLQCIALQPNNLGELPGFELDFLRGVPRPVVQASFHVKEAPAKHLRDLQMLTKIYIIYMGDDKQKYRKSSYLCMRNFPEPRKMRLRPRAACNVN
;
A
#
# COMPACT_ATOMS: atom_id res chain seq x y z
N MET A 1 -63.64 -57.61 32.56
CA MET A 1 -62.20 -57.23 32.50
C MET A 1 -61.97 -56.58 31.17
N LYS A 2 -61.85 -55.24 31.12
CA LYS A 2 -61.65 -54.44 29.90
C LYS A 2 -60.18 -54.11 29.81
N HIS A 3 -59.48 -54.51 28.74
CA HIS A 3 -58.13 -54.08 28.43
C HIS A 3 -58.17 -52.83 27.53
N THR A 4 -57.65 -51.75 28.03
CA THR A 4 -57.48 -50.50 27.31
C THR A 4 -56.08 -50.53 26.67
N LEU A 5 -56.01 -50.55 25.36
CA LEU A 5 -54.77 -50.37 24.59
C LEU A 5 -54.51 -48.89 24.47
N LEU A 6 -53.35 -48.44 24.99
CA LEU A 6 -52.85 -47.08 24.86
C LEU A 6 -51.90 -47.03 23.64
N SER A 7 -52.36 -46.38 22.55
CA SER A 7 -51.52 -46.15 21.36
C SER A 7 -50.68 -44.90 21.57
N ILE A 8 -49.35 -45.04 21.65
CA ILE A 8 -48.40 -43.94 21.68
C ILE A 8 -48.06 -43.61 20.21
N ALA A 9 -48.57 -42.49 19.73
CA ALA A 9 -48.13 -41.91 18.43
C ALA A 9 -46.82 -41.15 18.63
N LEU A 10 -45.70 -41.70 18.12
CA LEU A 10 -44.42 -41.00 18.03
C LEU A 10 -44.46 -40.10 16.80
N SER A 11 -44.61 -38.80 16.99
CA SER A 11 -44.45 -37.81 15.93
C SER A 11 -42.96 -37.56 15.68
N LEU A 12 -42.42 -38.18 14.61
CA LEU A 12 -41.12 -37.83 14.07
C LEU A 12 -41.25 -36.45 13.39
N GLN A 13 -40.83 -35.38 14.06
CA GLN A 13 -40.54 -34.13 13.39
C GLN A 13 -39.18 -34.25 12.70
N ALA A 14 -39.18 -34.62 11.43
CA ALA A 14 -38.02 -34.44 10.55
C ALA A 14 -37.79 -32.93 10.34
N GLY A 15 -36.85 -32.36 11.08
CA GLY A 15 -36.37 -31.02 10.82
C GLY A 15 -35.65 -31.03 9.45
N ILE A 16 -36.34 -30.56 8.42
CA ILE A 16 -35.70 -30.23 7.16
C ILE A 16 -34.81 -29.02 7.47
N ALA A 17 -33.51 -29.26 7.64
CA ALA A 17 -32.54 -28.18 7.60
C ALA A 17 -32.64 -27.56 6.21
N ALA A 18 -33.22 -26.36 6.13
CA ALA A 18 -33.20 -25.58 4.91
C ALA A 18 -31.74 -25.40 4.53
N MET A 19 -31.32 -26.00 3.43
CA MET A 19 -29.99 -25.73 2.87
C MET A 19 -29.94 -24.24 2.57
N ALA A 20 -28.90 -23.57 3.06
CA ALA A 20 -28.67 -22.16 2.74
C ALA A 20 -28.61 -22.01 1.22
N ALA A 21 -29.41 -21.09 0.66
CA ALA A 21 -29.28 -20.72 -0.74
C ALA A 21 -27.90 -20.05 -0.93
N THR A 22 -27.14 -20.50 -1.92
CA THR A 22 -25.82 -19.95 -2.23
C THR A 22 -25.73 -19.53 -3.67
N ASN A 23 -24.99 -18.46 -3.91
CA ASN A 23 -24.67 -17.94 -5.23
C ASN A 23 -23.16 -18.02 -5.45
N ASP A 24 -22.72 -18.55 -6.58
CA ASP A 24 -21.31 -18.66 -6.93
C ASP A 24 -20.93 -17.69 -8.04
N VAL A 25 -19.73 -17.12 -7.95
CA VAL A 25 -19.08 -16.42 -9.04
C VAL A 25 -17.65 -16.92 -9.17
N ALA A 26 -17.28 -17.39 -10.37
CA ALA A 26 -15.94 -17.87 -10.68
C ALA A 26 -15.15 -16.83 -11.47
N SER A 27 -13.82 -16.90 -11.37
CA SER A 27 -12.90 -16.16 -12.25
C SER A 27 -13.08 -16.55 -13.73
N PRO A 28 -12.59 -15.75 -14.69
CA PRO A 28 -12.63 -16.09 -16.10
C PRO A 28 -11.98 -17.44 -16.43
N ASP A 29 -10.89 -17.82 -15.74
CA ASP A 29 -10.22 -19.11 -15.88
C ASP A 29 -10.87 -20.26 -15.06
N GLY A 30 -11.87 -19.94 -14.22
CA GLY A 30 -12.63 -20.90 -13.41
C GLY A 30 -11.94 -21.40 -12.13
N ARG A 31 -10.72 -20.95 -11.83
CA ARG A 31 -9.92 -21.46 -10.71
C ARG A 31 -10.27 -20.83 -9.36
N LEU A 32 -10.56 -19.53 -9.38
CA LEU A 32 -10.95 -18.76 -8.19
C LEU A 32 -12.47 -18.68 -8.13
N VAL A 33 -13.07 -19.19 -7.04
CA VAL A 33 -14.51 -19.24 -6.87
C VAL A 33 -14.89 -18.59 -5.54
N VAL A 34 -15.81 -17.64 -5.61
CA VAL A 34 -16.46 -17.01 -4.45
C VAL A 34 -17.86 -17.56 -4.33
N THR A 35 -18.17 -18.14 -3.17
CA THR A 35 -19.51 -18.57 -2.80
C THR A 35 -20.08 -17.59 -1.79
N VAL A 36 -21.27 -17.04 -2.06
CA VAL A 36 -22.00 -16.14 -1.15
C VAL A 36 -23.31 -16.82 -0.74
N GLY A 37 -23.63 -16.80 0.54
CA GLY A 37 -24.85 -17.42 1.04
C GLY A 37 -25.46 -16.67 2.20
N ASP A 38 -26.64 -17.14 2.64
CA ASP A 38 -27.42 -16.64 3.77
C ASP A 38 -27.77 -17.77 4.74
N GLU A 39 -27.60 -17.52 6.01
CA GLU A 39 -28.09 -18.39 7.09
C GLU A 39 -28.87 -17.56 8.11
N GLY A 40 -30.20 -17.66 8.04
CA GLY A 40 -31.09 -16.98 8.98
C GLY A 40 -30.97 -15.46 8.95
N GLY A 41 -30.80 -14.89 7.76
CA GLY A 41 -30.65 -13.45 7.54
C GLY A 41 -29.25 -12.91 7.85
N ARG A 42 -28.25 -13.77 8.00
CA ARG A 42 -26.83 -13.39 8.09
C ARG A 42 -26.10 -13.85 6.85
N ILE A 43 -25.59 -12.90 6.11
CA ILE A 43 -24.86 -13.20 4.87
C ILE A 43 -23.39 -13.54 5.16
N PHE A 44 -22.87 -14.46 4.37
CA PHE A 44 -21.49 -14.91 4.46
C PHE A 44 -20.90 -15.13 3.06
N TYR A 45 -19.59 -15.24 3.00
CA TYR A 45 -18.87 -15.65 1.80
C TYR A 45 -17.73 -16.60 2.13
N SER A 46 -17.24 -17.30 1.12
CA SER A 46 -16.01 -18.09 1.17
C SER A 46 -15.29 -17.99 -0.17
N VAL A 47 -13.97 -18.25 -0.16
CA VAL A 47 -13.14 -18.21 -1.38
C VAL A 47 -12.36 -19.50 -1.50
N LYS A 48 -12.44 -20.13 -2.69
CA LYS A 48 -11.64 -21.30 -3.04
C LYS A 48 -10.78 -21.01 -4.26
N TYR A 49 -9.59 -21.59 -4.30
CA TYR A 49 -8.68 -21.55 -5.42
C TYR A 49 -8.22 -22.96 -5.77
N ASP A 50 -8.45 -23.40 -7.02
CA ASP A 50 -8.29 -24.80 -7.44
C ASP A 50 -9.01 -25.79 -6.51
N GLY A 51 -10.19 -25.42 -6.03
CA GLY A 51 -11.00 -26.23 -5.10
C GLY A 51 -10.53 -26.18 -3.63
N LYS A 52 -9.38 -25.58 -3.32
CA LYS A 52 -8.82 -25.47 -1.97
C LYS A 52 -9.34 -24.22 -1.27
N PRO A 53 -9.73 -24.28 0.03
CA PRO A 53 -10.20 -23.11 0.76
C PRO A 53 -9.05 -22.14 1.01
N MET A 54 -9.22 -20.87 0.61
CA MET A 54 -8.31 -19.76 0.87
C MET A 54 -8.90 -18.79 1.89
N ILE A 55 -10.20 -18.55 1.84
CA ILE A 55 -10.98 -17.91 2.90
C ILE A 55 -12.12 -18.85 3.24
N GLU A 56 -12.22 -19.24 4.50
CA GLU A 56 -13.32 -20.03 5.02
C GLU A 56 -14.57 -19.16 5.17
N LYS A 57 -15.70 -19.77 5.54
CA LYS A 57 -16.96 -19.05 5.75
C LYS A 57 -16.77 -17.83 6.66
N SER A 58 -16.95 -16.65 6.10
CA SER A 58 -16.70 -15.34 6.71
C SER A 58 -17.92 -14.45 6.59
N SER A 59 -18.20 -13.65 7.63
CA SER A 59 -19.36 -12.75 7.65
C SER A 59 -19.20 -11.56 6.70
N LEU A 60 -20.35 -11.04 6.26
CA LEU A 60 -20.52 -9.81 5.50
C LEU A 60 -21.53 -8.88 6.18
N GLY A 61 -21.53 -7.61 5.78
CA GLY A 61 -22.49 -6.61 6.20
C GLY A 61 -21.89 -5.48 7.01
N LEU A 62 -22.74 -4.54 7.40
CA LEU A 62 -22.35 -3.37 8.20
C LEU A 62 -23.56 -2.84 9.00
N LYS A 63 -23.25 -1.97 9.96
CA LYS A 63 -24.27 -1.17 10.68
C LYS A 63 -24.12 0.30 10.33
N ALA A 64 -25.24 0.95 10.17
CA ALA A 64 -25.31 2.37 9.89
C ALA A 64 -26.48 3.03 10.67
N ASN A 65 -26.45 4.34 10.79
CA ASN A 65 -27.53 5.10 11.44
C ASN A 65 -28.91 4.95 10.76
N ILE A 66 -28.93 4.49 9.50
CA ILE A 66 -30.17 4.23 8.74
C ILE A 66 -30.68 2.79 8.87
N GLY A 67 -29.90 1.87 9.45
CA GLY A 67 -30.30 0.47 9.63
C GLY A 67 -29.15 -0.49 9.87
N ASP A 68 -29.51 -1.70 10.32
CA ASP A 68 -28.59 -2.82 10.44
C ASP A 68 -28.62 -3.67 9.15
N PHE A 69 -27.47 -3.75 8.47
CA PHE A 69 -27.27 -4.55 7.27
C PHE A 69 -26.33 -5.74 7.54
N SER A 70 -26.26 -6.23 8.77
CA SER A 70 -25.50 -7.41 9.17
C SER A 70 -26.38 -8.59 9.60
N THR A 71 -27.66 -8.33 9.88
CA THR A 71 -28.63 -9.34 10.35
C THR A 71 -30.02 -9.04 9.77
N GLY A 72 -30.89 -10.07 9.73
CA GLY A 72 -32.26 -9.94 9.25
C GLY A 72 -32.36 -9.60 7.76
N LEU A 73 -31.33 -9.92 7.00
CA LEU A 73 -31.26 -9.65 5.56
C LEU A 73 -32.04 -10.70 4.77
N ARG A 74 -32.64 -10.27 3.67
CA ARG A 74 -33.31 -11.12 2.70
C ARG A 74 -32.81 -10.81 1.29
N GLU A 75 -32.36 -11.83 0.57
CA GLU A 75 -32.00 -11.70 -0.84
C GLU A 75 -33.21 -11.30 -1.67
N ARG A 76 -33.02 -10.31 -2.53
CA ARG A 76 -34.07 -9.79 -3.44
C ARG A 76 -33.77 -10.12 -4.89
N ALA A 77 -32.52 -10.00 -5.31
CA ALA A 77 -32.11 -10.25 -6.68
C ALA A 77 -30.62 -10.53 -6.78
N VAL A 78 -30.26 -11.32 -7.77
CA VAL A 78 -28.86 -11.59 -8.16
C VAL A 78 -28.68 -11.16 -9.60
N SER A 79 -27.56 -10.53 -9.90
CA SER A 79 -27.18 -10.14 -11.25
C SER A 79 -25.72 -10.52 -11.51
N THR A 80 -25.42 -10.93 -12.74
CA THR A 80 -24.06 -11.24 -13.16
C THR A 80 -23.72 -10.50 -14.44
N LYS A 81 -22.46 -10.10 -14.58
CA LYS A 81 -21.90 -9.55 -15.82
C LYS A 81 -20.41 -9.81 -15.90
N GLN A 82 -19.84 -9.70 -17.07
CA GLN A 82 -18.39 -9.70 -17.27
C GLN A 82 -17.91 -8.28 -17.55
N THR A 83 -16.75 -7.94 -16.97
CA THR A 83 -16.00 -6.73 -17.27
C THR A 83 -14.75 -7.12 -18.06
N ASP A 84 -14.47 -6.41 -19.15
CA ASP A 84 -13.23 -6.50 -19.93
C ASP A 84 -12.84 -5.06 -20.30
N THR A 85 -11.86 -4.52 -19.60
CA THR A 85 -11.42 -3.13 -19.77
C THR A 85 -9.92 -3.04 -19.87
N THR A 86 -9.43 -2.03 -20.59
CA THR A 86 -8.01 -1.73 -20.65
C THR A 86 -7.78 -0.30 -20.20
N TYR A 87 -6.79 -0.10 -19.36
CA TYR A 87 -6.39 1.22 -18.89
C TYR A 87 -4.87 1.37 -18.86
N THR A 88 -4.41 2.61 -18.81
CA THR A 88 -2.99 2.93 -18.70
C THR A 88 -2.70 3.59 -17.36
N MET A 89 -1.52 3.35 -16.82
CA MET A 89 -1.00 3.95 -15.59
C MET A 89 0.42 4.46 -15.77
N ARG A 90 0.83 5.39 -14.92
CA ARG A 90 2.20 5.89 -14.86
C ARG A 90 2.81 5.48 -13.52
N GLY A 91 4.04 4.94 -13.56
CA GLY A 91 4.83 4.74 -12.35
C GLY A 91 4.45 3.57 -11.45
N THR A 92 3.81 2.55 -12.00
CA THR A 92 3.49 1.30 -11.31
C THR A 92 4.08 0.09 -12.04
N LYS A 93 3.80 -1.12 -11.54
CA LYS A 93 4.27 -2.41 -12.08
C LYS A 93 3.95 -2.62 -13.57
N ALA A 94 2.84 -2.06 -14.05
CA ALA A 94 2.40 -2.17 -15.42
C ALA A 94 1.86 -0.83 -15.91
N SER A 95 2.35 -0.37 -17.07
CA SER A 95 1.85 0.88 -17.69
C SER A 95 0.55 0.67 -18.46
N LYS A 96 0.25 -0.56 -18.88
CA LYS A 96 -0.99 -0.95 -19.56
C LYS A 96 -1.52 -2.22 -18.93
N VAL A 97 -2.75 -2.17 -18.45
CA VAL A 97 -3.42 -3.27 -17.78
C VAL A 97 -4.70 -3.60 -18.55
N ARG A 98 -4.90 -4.89 -18.86
CA ARG A 98 -6.20 -5.42 -19.26
C ARG A 98 -6.81 -6.13 -18.07
N TYR A 99 -7.92 -5.61 -17.57
CA TYR A 99 -8.68 -6.17 -16.47
C TYR A 99 -9.90 -6.91 -16.98
N VAL A 100 -9.93 -8.23 -16.71
CA VAL A 100 -11.06 -9.11 -17.03
C VAL A 100 -11.55 -9.74 -15.74
N ALA A 101 -12.83 -9.55 -15.42
CA ALA A 101 -13.45 -10.10 -14.22
C ALA A 101 -14.91 -10.46 -14.44
N ASN A 102 -15.36 -11.53 -13.82
CA ASN A 102 -16.78 -11.81 -13.67
C ASN A 102 -17.30 -11.09 -12.43
N GLN A 103 -18.41 -10.38 -12.59
CA GLN A 103 -19.05 -9.64 -11.51
C GLN A 103 -20.36 -10.32 -11.12
N MET A 104 -20.58 -10.39 -9.80
CA MET A 104 -21.88 -10.74 -9.21
C MET A 104 -22.31 -9.63 -8.26
N GLY A 105 -23.54 -9.14 -8.47
CA GLY A 105 -24.21 -8.20 -7.58
C GLY A 105 -25.43 -8.86 -6.94
N ILE A 106 -25.50 -8.83 -5.60
CA ILE A 106 -26.61 -9.40 -4.83
C ILE A 106 -27.27 -8.27 -4.06
N ILE A 107 -28.57 -8.05 -4.30
CA ILE A 107 -29.37 -7.05 -3.59
C ILE A 107 -29.99 -7.73 -2.38
N TYR A 108 -29.74 -7.18 -1.21
CA TYR A 108 -30.36 -7.54 0.05
C TYR A 108 -31.26 -6.44 0.55
N GLU A 109 -32.34 -6.83 1.23
CA GLU A 109 -33.26 -5.95 1.95
C GLU A 109 -33.16 -6.26 3.44
N ASN A 110 -33.02 -5.22 4.27
CA ASN A 110 -33.06 -5.37 5.73
C ASN A 110 -34.51 -5.39 6.26
N ALA A 111 -34.67 -5.58 7.58
CA ALA A 111 -35.99 -5.58 8.23
C ALA A 111 -36.74 -4.26 8.10
N GLY A 112 -36.04 -3.14 7.90
CA GLY A 112 -36.62 -1.80 7.63
C GLY A 112 -36.98 -1.58 6.16
N LYS A 113 -36.76 -2.56 5.29
CA LYS A 113 -36.91 -2.54 3.83
C LYS A 113 -35.92 -1.66 3.08
N ASP A 114 -34.84 -1.24 3.74
CA ASP A 114 -33.74 -0.54 3.08
C ASP A 114 -32.88 -1.53 2.31
N LEU A 115 -32.30 -1.08 1.20
CA LEU A 115 -31.57 -1.92 0.27
C LEU A 115 -30.05 -1.74 0.42
N MET A 116 -29.34 -2.86 0.32
CA MET A 116 -27.90 -2.92 0.20
C MET A 116 -27.52 -3.87 -0.95
N THR A 117 -26.62 -3.45 -1.81
CA THR A 117 -26.04 -4.35 -2.83
C THR A 117 -24.64 -4.75 -2.40
N VAL A 118 -24.36 -6.05 -2.35
CA VAL A 118 -22.98 -6.57 -2.23
C VAL A 118 -22.51 -6.90 -3.63
N THR A 119 -21.42 -6.29 -4.06
CA THR A 119 -20.83 -6.52 -5.40
C THR A 119 -19.50 -7.22 -5.26
N PHE A 120 -19.33 -8.35 -5.92
CA PHE A 120 -18.07 -9.08 -6.08
C PHE A 120 -17.57 -8.97 -7.52
N ASN A 121 -16.31 -8.60 -7.69
CA ASN A 121 -15.55 -8.72 -8.94
C ASN A 121 -14.48 -9.79 -8.75
N VAL A 122 -14.46 -10.80 -9.59
CA VAL A 122 -13.56 -11.95 -9.51
C VAL A 122 -12.77 -12.06 -10.80
N SER A 123 -11.48 -11.73 -10.75
CA SER A 123 -10.49 -11.96 -11.81
C SER A 123 -9.71 -13.26 -11.53
N ASP A 124 -8.76 -13.63 -12.37
CA ASP A 124 -8.09 -14.95 -12.26
C ASP A 124 -7.38 -15.18 -10.91
N ASN A 125 -6.91 -14.13 -10.25
CA ASN A 125 -6.24 -14.23 -8.95
C ASN A 125 -6.80 -13.27 -7.89
N ASP A 126 -7.77 -12.42 -8.22
CA ASP A 126 -8.22 -11.38 -7.31
C ASP A 126 -9.73 -11.38 -7.12
N VAL A 127 -10.13 -11.12 -5.89
CA VAL A 127 -11.51 -10.79 -5.51
C VAL A 127 -11.52 -9.37 -4.98
N ALA A 128 -12.41 -8.53 -5.52
CA ALA A 128 -12.72 -7.24 -4.93
C ALA A 128 -14.21 -7.17 -4.62
N PHE A 129 -14.59 -6.76 -3.40
CA PHE A 129 -16.00 -6.61 -3.05
C PHE A 129 -16.26 -5.34 -2.25
N ARG A 130 -17.49 -4.83 -2.35
CA ARG A 130 -17.96 -3.65 -1.62
C ARG A 130 -19.46 -3.66 -1.40
N TYR A 131 -19.91 -2.78 -0.53
CA TYR A 131 -21.34 -2.47 -0.30
C TYR A 131 -21.74 -1.20 -1.03
N THR A 132 -22.89 -1.23 -1.70
CA THR A 132 -23.49 -0.08 -2.38
C THR A 132 -24.90 0.15 -1.86
N PHE A 133 -25.22 1.39 -1.59
CA PHE A 133 -26.52 1.81 -1.07
C PHE A 133 -27.18 2.80 -2.05
N PRO A 134 -28.43 2.54 -2.46
CA PRO A 134 -29.22 3.55 -3.15
C PRO A 134 -29.62 4.65 -2.15
N GLN A 135 -30.24 5.71 -2.63
CA GLN A 135 -30.93 6.65 -1.76
C GLN A 135 -32.06 5.92 -1.04
N GLN A 136 -32.17 6.08 0.27
CA GLN A 136 -33.18 5.45 1.11
C GLN A 136 -34.25 6.51 1.44
N GLY A 137 -35.41 6.47 0.76
CA GLY A 137 -36.46 7.50 0.92
C GLY A 137 -35.90 8.90 0.62
N GLU A 138 -36.08 9.82 1.55
CA GLU A 138 -35.60 11.22 1.44
C GLU A 138 -34.18 11.39 2.01
N THR A 139 -33.57 10.34 2.59
CA THR A 139 -32.23 10.40 3.20
C THR A 139 -31.16 10.47 2.13
N ALA A 140 -30.37 11.55 2.14
CA ALA A 140 -29.32 11.81 1.17
C ALA A 140 -27.90 11.43 1.68
N CYS A 141 -27.78 10.94 2.92
CA CYS A 141 -26.51 10.51 3.51
C CYS A 141 -26.73 9.44 4.57
N MET A 142 -25.67 8.69 4.85
CA MET A 142 -25.62 7.72 5.94
C MET A 142 -24.31 7.80 6.69
N VAL A 143 -24.31 7.35 7.95
CA VAL A 143 -23.12 7.18 8.77
C VAL A 143 -22.94 5.68 9.04
N VAL A 144 -21.88 5.11 8.52
CA VAL A 144 -21.48 3.72 8.79
C VAL A 144 -20.76 3.67 10.13
N GLU A 145 -21.33 2.91 11.06
CA GLU A 145 -20.83 2.80 12.44
C GLU A 145 -19.78 1.69 12.59
N SER A 146 -19.97 0.57 11.87
CA SER A 146 -19.07 -0.57 11.88
C SER A 146 -19.32 -1.51 10.69
N GLU A 147 -18.32 -2.32 10.33
CA GLU A 147 -18.47 -3.43 9.39
C GLU A 147 -18.42 -4.78 10.10
N ALA A 148 -19.33 -5.68 9.71
CA ALA A 148 -19.33 -7.09 10.13
C ALA A 148 -18.44 -7.96 9.23
N THR A 149 -17.82 -7.35 8.20
CA THR A 149 -16.91 -8.01 7.25
C THR A 149 -15.76 -8.69 7.98
N ALA A 150 -15.55 -9.97 7.69
CA ALA A 150 -14.49 -10.77 8.28
C ALA A 150 -13.71 -11.56 7.22
N PHE A 151 -12.52 -12.05 7.63
CA PHE A 151 -11.63 -12.89 6.83
C PHE A 151 -11.13 -14.05 7.70
N ARG A 152 -11.77 -15.21 7.56
CA ARG A 152 -11.40 -16.41 8.29
C ARG A 152 -10.46 -17.23 7.42
N LEU A 153 -9.19 -17.31 7.84
CA LEU A 153 -8.17 -18.11 7.16
C LEU A 153 -8.26 -19.57 7.62
N PRO A 154 -7.89 -20.56 6.76
CA PRO A 154 -7.73 -21.95 7.16
C PRO A 154 -6.74 -22.09 8.32
N GLY A 155 -7.00 -23.02 9.25
CA GLY A 155 -6.27 -23.12 10.52
C GLY A 155 -4.76 -23.41 10.41
N GLN A 156 -4.29 -23.93 9.25
CA GLN A 156 -2.86 -24.12 8.96
C GLN A 156 -2.15 -22.87 8.46
N SER A 157 -2.82 -21.72 8.41
CA SER A 157 -2.25 -20.48 7.86
C SER A 157 -1.31 -19.81 8.85
N THR A 158 -0.33 -19.09 8.29
CA THR A 158 0.59 -18.22 9.03
C THR A 158 0.60 -16.83 8.41
N ALA A 159 0.97 -15.82 9.19
CA ALA A 159 0.82 -14.41 8.84
C ALA A 159 2.14 -13.66 8.67
N PHE A 160 2.17 -12.75 7.70
CA PHE A 160 3.22 -11.75 7.46
C PHE A 160 2.53 -10.38 7.52
N ILE A 161 2.50 -9.79 8.70
CA ILE A 161 1.65 -8.64 9.03
C ILE A 161 2.37 -7.64 9.93
N SER A 162 1.96 -6.37 9.83
CA SER A 162 2.47 -5.27 10.65
C SER A 162 1.37 -4.79 11.61
N PRO A 163 1.68 -4.54 12.90
CA PRO A 163 0.67 -4.14 13.87
C PRO A 163 0.17 -2.71 13.63
N GLN A 164 -1.09 -2.47 13.94
CA GLN A 164 -1.63 -1.12 14.07
C GLN A 164 -1.11 -0.51 15.37
N ALA A 165 -0.44 0.63 15.29
CA ALA A 165 0.06 1.36 16.46
C ALA A 165 -1.08 2.05 17.22
N ASP A 166 -0.92 2.22 18.54
CA ASP A 166 -1.80 3.07 19.32
C ASP A 166 -1.82 4.52 18.78
N PRO A 167 -2.94 5.22 18.93
CA PRO A 167 -3.05 6.60 18.45
C PRO A 167 -2.16 7.55 19.23
N MET A 168 -1.52 8.45 18.54
CA MET A 168 -0.74 9.56 19.10
C MET A 168 0.39 9.14 20.04
N ILE A 169 1.03 8.00 19.74
CA ILE A 169 2.27 7.56 20.39
C ILE A 169 3.49 7.83 19.49
N GLY A 170 4.65 7.38 19.94
CA GLY A 170 5.92 7.51 19.23
C GLY A 170 6.48 8.92 19.29
N TRP A 171 7.49 9.17 18.45
CA TRP A 171 8.14 10.48 18.41
C TRP A 171 7.14 11.57 18.04
N LYS A 172 7.00 12.58 18.91
CA LYS A 172 6.13 13.74 18.69
C LYS A 172 4.69 13.39 18.26
N ARG A 173 4.20 12.25 18.73
CA ARG A 173 2.81 11.83 18.53
C ARG A 173 2.42 11.73 17.03
N THR A 174 3.33 11.15 16.23
CA THR A 174 3.14 11.04 14.79
C THR A 174 2.49 9.72 14.34
N LYS A 175 2.21 8.79 15.28
CA LYS A 175 1.56 7.51 14.94
C LYS A 175 0.02 7.58 15.14
N PRO A 176 -0.73 6.72 14.44
CA PRO A 176 -0.30 5.66 13.53
C PRO A 176 0.18 6.20 12.17
N SER A 177 1.23 5.59 11.63
CA SER A 177 1.87 5.94 10.35
C SER A 177 2.29 4.71 9.55
N TYR A 178 1.84 3.52 9.93
CA TYR A 178 2.13 2.22 9.30
C TYR A 178 3.61 1.80 9.35
N GLU A 179 4.43 2.46 10.17
CA GLU A 179 5.87 2.27 10.30
C GLU A 179 6.23 1.30 11.45
N GLU A 180 5.59 0.15 11.47
CA GLU A 180 5.87 -0.89 12.47
C GLU A 180 6.53 -2.10 11.81
N VAL A 181 7.22 -2.88 12.64
CA VAL A 181 7.96 -4.06 12.21
C VAL A 181 7.00 -5.19 11.83
N TYR A 182 7.18 -5.76 10.63
CA TYR A 182 6.41 -6.94 10.22
C TYR A 182 6.75 -8.17 11.05
N SER A 183 5.74 -8.86 11.56
CA SER A 183 5.86 -10.26 11.95
C SER A 183 6.00 -11.13 10.71
N ALA A 184 6.73 -12.23 10.81
CA ALA A 184 6.95 -13.13 9.68
C ALA A 184 6.64 -14.56 10.07
N ASP A 185 5.80 -15.23 9.26
CA ASP A 185 5.39 -16.62 9.44
C ASP A 185 4.77 -16.88 10.85
N ALA A 186 4.10 -15.85 11.39
CA ALA A 186 3.55 -15.87 12.73
C ALA A 186 2.23 -16.68 12.80
N PRO A 187 1.92 -17.36 13.90
CA PRO A 187 0.61 -17.97 14.11
C PRO A 187 -0.51 -16.93 14.01
N LEU A 188 -1.66 -17.30 13.43
CA LEU A 188 -2.82 -16.40 13.34
C LEU A 188 -3.28 -15.89 14.71
N THR A 189 -3.09 -16.72 15.75
CA THR A 189 -3.55 -16.44 17.13
C THR A 189 -2.65 -15.46 17.89
N ASP A 190 -1.50 -15.09 17.35
CA ASP A 190 -0.64 -14.07 17.96
C ASP A 190 -1.41 -12.77 18.10
N LYS A 191 -1.24 -12.11 19.24
CA LYS A 191 -1.84 -10.80 19.49
C LYS A 191 -0.96 -9.70 18.93
N SER A 192 -1.60 -8.67 18.38
CA SER A 192 -0.90 -7.50 17.91
C SER A 192 -0.19 -6.77 19.05
N GLN A 193 0.94 -6.15 18.73
CA GLN A 193 1.81 -5.51 19.73
C GLN A 193 1.10 -4.48 20.61
N TYR A 194 0.13 -3.77 20.07
CA TYR A 194 -0.61 -2.70 20.77
C TYR A 194 -2.06 -3.11 21.11
N GLY A 195 -2.50 -4.31 20.75
CA GLY A 195 -3.88 -4.73 20.94
C GLY A 195 -4.90 -4.07 20.00
N GLN A 196 -4.42 -3.34 18.98
CA GLN A 196 -5.25 -2.62 18.00
C GLN A 196 -5.45 -3.41 16.70
N GLY A 197 -4.87 -4.61 16.59
CA GLY A 197 -4.88 -5.40 15.38
C GLY A 197 -3.76 -5.05 14.41
N TYR A 198 -4.01 -5.16 13.11
CA TYR A 198 -2.97 -5.15 12.08
C TYR A 198 -3.35 -4.25 10.91
N VAL A 199 -2.36 -3.55 10.34
CA VAL A 199 -2.58 -2.70 9.17
C VAL A 199 -2.68 -3.51 7.88
N PHE A 200 -3.32 -2.94 6.86
CA PHE A 200 -3.21 -3.42 5.49
C PHE A 200 -1.88 -2.98 4.82
N PRO A 201 -1.37 -3.76 3.82
CA PRO A 201 -1.82 -5.08 3.42
C PRO A 201 -1.34 -6.18 4.37
N ALA A 202 -2.09 -7.27 4.45
CA ALA A 202 -1.79 -8.42 5.29
C ALA A 202 -1.61 -9.66 4.41
N LEU A 203 -0.41 -10.28 4.43
CA LEU A 203 -0.09 -11.47 3.64
C LEU A 203 -0.17 -12.72 4.53
N PHE A 204 -0.74 -13.79 3.98
CA PHE A 204 -0.89 -15.07 4.67
C PHE A 204 -0.40 -16.21 3.77
N ARG A 205 0.31 -17.16 4.39
CA ARG A 205 0.61 -18.44 3.78
C ARG A 205 -0.41 -19.48 4.26
N VAL A 206 -1.15 -20.08 3.36
CA VAL A 206 -2.18 -21.11 3.66
C VAL A 206 -1.52 -22.49 3.59
N GLY A 207 -0.70 -22.83 4.58
CA GLY A 207 0.05 -24.07 4.63
C GLY A 207 0.84 -24.35 3.34
N ALA A 208 0.55 -25.48 2.69
CA ALA A 208 1.10 -25.85 1.38
C ALA A 208 0.17 -25.50 0.20
N ASP A 209 -0.99 -24.91 0.47
CA ASP A 209 -2.04 -24.69 -0.53
C ASP A 209 -1.88 -23.38 -1.33
N GLY A 210 -1.16 -22.41 -0.77
CA GLY A 210 -0.88 -21.14 -1.45
C GLY A 210 -0.79 -19.94 -0.53
N TRP A 211 -1.10 -18.76 -1.09
CA TRP A 211 -0.94 -17.45 -0.47
C TRP A 211 -2.20 -16.62 -0.62
N VAL A 212 -2.47 -15.80 0.37
CA VAL A 212 -3.58 -14.83 0.39
C VAL A 212 -3.03 -13.47 0.81
N LEU A 213 -3.31 -12.43 0.05
CA LEU A 213 -3.04 -11.04 0.42
C LEU A 213 -4.36 -10.31 0.62
N LEU A 214 -4.58 -9.77 1.81
CA LEU A 214 -5.74 -8.92 2.12
C LEU A 214 -5.35 -7.45 2.06
N SER A 215 -6.20 -6.63 1.45
CA SER A 215 -6.06 -5.19 1.44
C SER A 215 -7.41 -4.49 1.22
N GLU A 216 -7.36 -3.17 1.05
CA GLU A 216 -8.49 -2.35 0.63
C GLU A 216 -8.05 -1.33 -0.43
N THR A 217 -8.99 -0.83 -1.23
CA THR A 217 -8.71 0.20 -2.24
C THR A 217 -9.93 1.09 -2.50
N GLY A 218 -9.68 2.28 -3.06
CA GLY A 218 -10.73 3.25 -3.38
C GLY A 218 -11.16 4.09 -2.18
N THR A 219 -10.37 4.15 -1.11
CA THR A 219 -10.63 5.06 0.01
C THR A 219 -10.16 6.47 -0.34
N ASP A 220 -11.05 7.41 -0.20
CA ASP A 220 -10.87 8.85 -0.38
C ASP A 220 -11.49 9.62 0.79
N GLY A 221 -11.69 10.92 0.65
CA GLY A 221 -12.34 11.76 1.65
C GLY A 221 -13.80 11.39 1.98
N GLY A 222 -14.41 10.49 1.20
CA GLY A 222 -15.77 9.99 1.42
C GLY A 222 -15.87 8.82 2.41
N TYR A 223 -14.74 8.29 2.94
CA TYR A 223 -14.75 7.17 3.88
C TYR A 223 -13.54 7.22 4.82
N VAL A 224 -13.49 6.29 5.78
CA VAL A 224 -12.35 6.07 6.68
C VAL A 224 -11.38 5.06 6.07
N GLY A 225 -10.09 5.14 6.40
CA GLY A 225 -9.18 4.01 6.22
C GLY A 225 -9.48 2.93 7.26
N CYS A 226 -9.43 1.66 6.86
CA CYS A 226 -9.66 0.54 7.76
C CYS A 226 -8.39 -0.27 7.98
N HIS A 227 -8.43 -1.10 9.03
CA HIS A 227 -7.41 -2.08 9.36
C HIS A 227 -8.05 -3.40 9.80
N LEU A 228 -7.26 -4.42 10.13
CA LEU A 228 -7.74 -5.70 10.63
C LEU A 228 -7.73 -5.71 12.17
N SER A 229 -8.75 -6.30 12.79
CA SER A 229 -8.70 -6.63 14.22
C SER A 229 -7.61 -7.66 14.52
N ASP A 230 -7.38 -7.97 15.79
CA ASP A 230 -6.76 -9.24 16.18
C ASP A 230 -7.61 -10.43 15.70
N TYR A 231 -6.96 -11.58 15.45
CA TYR A 231 -7.63 -12.79 14.99
C TYR A 231 -8.53 -13.37 16.08
N ASP A 232 -9.75 -13.69 15.71
CA ASP A 232 -10.69 -14.46 16.50
C ASP A 232 -10.84 -15.86 15.88
N PRO A 233 -10.65 -16.97 16.63
CA PRO A 233 -10.72 -18.32 16.06
C PRO A 233 -12.07 -18.69 15.43
N GLN A 234 -13.16 -18.03 15.83
CA GLN A 234 -14.51 -18.28 15.30
C GLN A 234 -14.86 -17.35 14.14
N ALA A 235 -14.46 -16.08 14.22
CA ALA A 235 -14.84 -15.05 13.25
C ALA A 235 -13.73 -14.70 12.24
N GLY A 236 -12.47 -15.02 12.53
CA GLY A 236 -11.32 -14.55 11.75
C GLY A 236 -10.90 -13.13 12.08
N TYR A 237 -10.13 -12.51 11.19
CA TYR A 237 -9.87 -11.07 11.24
C TYR A 237 -11.12 -10.30 10.80
N ARG A 238 -11.44 -9.21 11.49
CA ARG A 238 -12.57 -8.33 11.14
C ARG A 238 -12.05 -6.99 10.67
N ILE A 239 -12.83 -6.29 9.86
CA ILE A 239 -12.59 -4.88 9.57
C ILE A 239 -12.73 -4.09 10.87
N ALA A 240 -11.72 -3.28 11.16
CA ALA A 240 -11.69 -2.34 12.27
C ALA A 240 -11.60 -0.90 11.73
N PHE A 241 -12.33 0.00 12.37
CA PHE A 241 -12.37 1.43 12.04
C PHE A 241 -11.29 2.18 12.84
N PRO A 242 -11.00 3.45 12.47
CA PRO A 242 -10.03 4.27 13.17
C PRO A 242 -10.30 4.42 14.66
N MET A 243 -9.23 4.63 15.43
CA MET A 243 -9.32 4.80 16.88
C MET A 243 -9.71 6.23 17.28
N ALA A 244 -10.44 6.38 18.38
CA ALA A 244 -10.92 7.68 18.85
C ALA A 244 -9.80 8.70 19.10
N GLY A 245 -8.61 8.24 19.56
CA GLY A 245 -7.46 9.08 19.84
C GLY A 245 -6.69 9.60 18.63
N GLU A 246 -6.88 9.03 17.43
CA GLU A 246 -6.21 9.50 16.22
C GLU A 246 -6.46 10.99 15.95
N ALA A 247 -5.50 11.66 15.30
CA ALA A 247 -5.54 13.07 14.99
C ALA A 247 -5.82 13.95 16.24
N ASN A 248 -5.18 13.61 17.37
CA ASN A 248 -5.40 14.28 18.66
C ASN A 248 -6.86 14.26 19.14
N GLY A 249 -7.63 13.22 18.78
CA GLY A 249 -9.04 13.06 19.10
C GLY A 249 -9.98 13.85 18.19
N PHE A 250 -9.49 14.56 17.20
CA PHE A 250 -10.32 15.31 16.27
C PHE A 250 -10.94 14.39 15.20
N GLY A 251 -12.19 14.68 14.82
CA GLY A 251 -12.94 13.92 13.82
C GLY A 251 -13.59 12.64 14.36
N SER A 252 -14.57 12.13 13.63
CA SER A 252 -15.29 10.90 13.95
C SER A 252 -14.46 9.66 13.57
N THR A 253 -14.69 8.56 14.30
CA THR A 253 -14.20 7.21 13.94
C THR A 253 -15.14 6.52 12.94
N THR A 254 -16.34 7.03 12.72
CA THR A 254 -17.33 6.51 11.79
C THR A 254 -17.19 7.16 10.42
N ALA A 255 -17.73 6.49 9.38
CA ALA A 255 -17.67 7.00 8.02
C ALA A 255 -19.02 7.60 7.60
N ALA A 256 -19.01 8.88 7.24
CA ALA A 256 -20.18 9.55 6.66
C ALA A 256 -20.08 9.58 5.13
N MET A 257 -21.10 9.08 4.45
CA MET A 257 -21.13 9.02 2.99
C MET A 257 -22.44 9.54 2.42
N ALA A 258 -22.37 10.18 1.25
CA ALA A 258 -23.56 10.58 0.50
C ALA A 258 -24.29 9.36 -0.08
N LEU A 259 -25.59 9.47 -0.26
CA LEU A 259 -26.42 8.47 -0.91
C LEU A 259 -26.98 9.03 -2.25
N PRO A 260 -26.96 8.24 -3.34
CA PRO A 260 -26.44 6.87 -3.43
C PRO A 260 -24.91 6.82 -3.30
N GLY A 261 -24.38 5.77 -2.65
CA GLY A 261 -22.95 5.68 -2.36
C GLY A 261 -22.45 4.25 -2.18
N SER A 262 -21.13 4.09 -2.12
CA SER A 262 -20.48 2.80 -1.92
C SER A 262 -19.35 2.91 -0.94
N THR A 263 -19.11 1.83 -0.17
CA THR A 263 -17.89 1.69 0.64
C THR A 263 -16.66 1.53 -0.27
N PRO A 264 -15.44 1.72 0.25
CA PRO A 264 -14.23 1.24 -0.41
C PRO A 264 -14.30 -0.26 -0.73
N TRP A 265 -13.45 -0.70 -1.66
CA TRP A 265 -13.33 -2.11 -1.99
C TRP A 265 -12.46 -2.85 -0.97
N ARG A 266 -12.90 -4.01 -0.53
CA ARG A 266 -12.07 -5.00 0.16
C ARG A 266 -11.49 -5.92 -0.89
N THR A 267 -10.18 -6.20 -0.82
CA THR A 267 -9.48 -7.00 -1.84
C THR A 267 -8.81 -8.22 -1.24
N ILE A 268 -8.87 -9.32 -1.98
CA ILE A 268 -8.27 -10.61 -1.65
C ILE A 268 -7.52 -11.08 -2.89
N THR A 269 -6.19 -11.09 -2.86
CA THR A 269 -5.38 -11.70 -3.93
C THR A 269 -4.96 -13.09 -3.52
N VAL A 270 -5.10 -14.06 -4.42
CA VAL A 270 -4.82 -15.47 -4.15
C VAL A 270 -3.85 -16.03 -5.18
N GLY A 271 -2.91 -16.86 -4.75
CA GLY A 271 -2.00 -17.56 -5.64
C GLY A 271 -1.48 -18.86 -5.05
N ALA A 272 -1.23 -19.87 -5.88
CA ALA A 272 -0.48 -21.06 -5.48
C ALA A 272 0.98 -20.72 -5.15
N THR A 273 1.47 -19.59 -5.66
CA THR A 273 2.82 -19.05 -5.45
C THR A 273 2.74 -17.56 -5.15
N LEU A 274 3.84 -16.93 -4.77
CA LEU A 274 3.95 -15.48 -4.55
C LEU A 274 3.88 -14.64 -5.84
N LYS A 275 3.95 -15.26 -7.03
CA LYS A 275 3.93 -14.53 -8.29
C LYS A 275 2.64 -13.74 -8.49
N PRO A 276 1.41 -14.30 -8.35
CA PRO A 276 0.18 -13.52 -8.42
C PRO A 276 0.11 -12.39 -7.38
N ILE A 277 0.68 -12.61 -6.19
CA ILE A 277 0.70 -11.62 -5.11
C ILE A 277 1.49 -10.37 -5.53
N VAL A 278 2.70 -10.54 -6.08
CA VAL A 278 3.53 -9.40 -6.48
C VAL A 278 3.07 -8.75 -7.78
N GLU A 279 2.39 -9.50 -8.65
CA GLU A 279 1.91 -9.00 -9.96
C GLU A 279 0.50 -8.41 -9.90
N THR A 280 -0.25 -8.57 -8.80
CA THR A 280 -1.62 -8.07 -8.71
C THR A 280 -1.74 -6.58 -9.06
N THR A 281 -2.81 -6.24 -9.75
CA THR A 281 -3.21 -4.86 -10.07
C THR A 281 -4.57 -4.50 -9.46
N VAL A 282 -5.13 -5.38 -8.60
CA VAL A 282 -6.49 -5.24 -8.04
C VAL A 282 -6.72 -3.90 -7.34
N ALA A 283 -5.69 -3.34 -6.72
CA ALA A 283 -5.77 -2.01 -6.08
C ALA A 283 -6.15 -0.90 -7.08
N TYR A 284 -5.85 -1.11 -8.35
CA TYR A 284 -6.10 -0.16 -9.43
C TYR A 284 -7.29 -0.57 -10.31
N ASP A 285 -7.54 -1.86 -10.50
CA ASP A 285 -8.51 -2.40 -11.45
C ASP A 285 -9.95 -1.91 -11.20
N VAL A 286 -10.30 -1.73 -9.93
CA VAL A 286 -11.68 -1.41 -9.49
C VAL A 286 -11.89 0.06 -9.11
N VAL A 287 -10.89 0.92 -9.34
CA VAL A 287 -11.00 2.37 -9.13
C VAL A 287 -10.81 3.13 -10.45
N GLY A 288 -11.09 4.41 -10.47
CA GLY A 288 -10.92 5.28 -11.64
C GLY A 288 -10.35 6.65 -11.27
N PRO A 289 -9.90 7.43 -12.26
CA PRO A 289 -9.44 8.79 -12.01
C PRO A 289 -10.53 9.66 -11.38
N LYS A 290 -10.13 10.45 -10.38
CA LYS A 290 -11.01 11.43 -9.72
C LYS A 290 -11.04 12.75 -10.47
N TYR A 291 -9.95 13.10 -11.13
CA TYR A 291 -9.79 14.31 -11.94
C TYR A 291 -8.69 14.14 -12.98
N GLU A 292 -8.68 15.04 -13.96
CA GLU A 292 -7.67 15.07 -15.01
C GLU A 292 -6.36 15.71 -14.53
N ALA A 293 -5.25 15.28 -15.13
CA ALA A 293 -3.93 15.84 -14.85
C ALA A 293 -3.81 17.28 -15.34
N ALA A 294 -3.54 18.23 -14.46
CA ALA A 294 -3.36 19.63 -14.82
C ALA A 294 -1.96 19.92 -15.42
N ALA A 295 -1.03 18.97 -15.36
CA ALA A 295 0.33 19.07 -15.90
C ALA A 295 0.83 17.71 -16.40
N ASP A 296 1.89 17.73 -17.22
CA ASP A 296 2.64 16.52 -17.55
C ASP A 296 3.59 16.19 -16.40
N TYR A 297 3.13 15.35 -15.49
CA TYR A 297 3.89 14.90 -14.33
C TYR A 297 5.01 13.96 -14.78
N LYS A 298 6.25 14.45 -14.72
CA LYS A 298 7.42 13.69 -15.16
C LYS A 298 7.85 12.72 -14.07
N PRO A 299 7.94 11.41 -14.36
CA PRO A 299 8.59 10.48 -13.46
C PRO A 299 10.09 10.75 -13.41
N GLY A 300 10.76 10.27 -12.36
CA GLY A 300 12.20 10.50 -12.24
C GLY A 300 12.83 9.92 -10.97
N ARG A 301 14.02 10.41 -10.70
CA ARG A 301 14.83 10.05 -9.54
C ARG A 301 15.18 11.31 -8.78
N TYR A 302 15.29 11.20 -7.48
CA TYR A 302 15.65 12.33 -6.65
C TYR A 302 16.74 12.02 -5.65
N THR A 303 17.55 13.02 -5.30
CA THR A 303 18.49 13.00 -4.20
C THR A 303 17.85 13.57 -2.93
N TRP A 304 18.24 13.05 -1.77
CA TRP A 304 17.68 13.44 -0.49
C TRP A 304 18.76 13.54 0.58
N SER A 305 19.08 14.75 1.01
CA SER A 305 20.17 15.03 1.93
C SER A 305 19.89 14.54 3.36
N TRP A 306 18.64 14.62 3.78
CA TRP A 306 18.27 14.36 5.17
C TRP A 306 18.52 12.92 5.59
N LEU A 307 18.38 11.96 4.68
CA LEU A 307 18.45 10.54 5.02
C LEU A 307 19.72 10.18 5.81
N VAL A 308 20.90 10.60 5.37
CA VAL A 308 22.17 10.33 6.07
C VAL A 308 22.68 11.54 6.86
N TRP A 309 22.47 12.75 6.37
CA TRP A 309 23.02 13.95 6.96
C TRP A 309 22.10 14.62 7.99
N GLN A 310 20.84 14.21 8.07
CA GLN A 310 19.81 14.65 9.01
C GLN A 310 19.53 16.17 8.96
N ASP A 311 18.84 16.73 9.96
CA ASP A 311 18.37 18.12 10.03
C ASP A 311 19.47 19.16 9.75
N ASN A 312 20.72 18.88 10.11
CA ASN A 312 21.84 19.79 9.88
C ASN A 312 22.19 19.99 8.41
N ALA A 313 21.75 19.09 7.53
CA ALA A 313 21.94 19.21 6.09
C ALA A 313 20.93 20.17 5.42
N THR A 314 19.87 20.57 6.13
CA THR A 314 18.88 21.49 5.58
C THR A 314 19.42 22.93 5.65
N ASN A 315 20.56 23.18 5.03
CA ASN A 315 21.17 24.48 4.85
C ASN A 315 21.50 24.69 3.36
N TYR A 316 21.65 25.95 2.94
CA TYR A 316 21.81 26.31 1.53
C TYR A 316 23.01 25.61 0.88
N ASP A 317 24.17 25.63 1.51
CA ASP A 317 25.43 25.15 0.93
C ASP A 317 25.43 23.62 0.76
N ASP A 318 24.84 22.88 1.71
CA ASP A 318 24.68 21.44 1.57
C ASP A 318 23.64 21.10 0.51
N GLN A 319 22.54 21.87 0.41
CA GLN A 319 21.54 21.63 -0.65
C GLN A 319 22.12 21.86 -2.06
N VAL A 320 23.02 22.82 -2.24
CA VAL A 320 23.78 23.01 -3.49
C VAL A 320 24.55 21.73 -3.86
N LYS A 321 25.20 21.07 -2.90
CA LYS A 321 25.92 19.80 -3.15
C LYS A 321 24.99 18.68 -3.63
N PHE A 322 23.76 18.61 -3.09
CA PHE A 322 22.77 17.61 -3.53
C PHE A 322 22.14 17.93 -4.88
N VAL A 323 22.01 19.20 -5.24
CA VAL A 323 21.66 19.64 -6.61
C VAL A 323 22.77 19.21 -7.58
N ASP A 324 24.04 19.47 -7.25
CA ASP A 324 25.18 19.08 -8.09
C ASP A 324 25.31 17.55 -8.21
N LEU A 325 25.04 16.80 -7.14
CA LEU A 325 24.96 15.34 -7.16
C LEU A 325 23.85 14.86 -8.11
N ALA A 326 22.65 15.43 -8.02
CA ALA A 326 21.54 15.09 -8.90
C ALA A 326 21.91 15.37 -10.37
N ALA A 327 22.50 16.53 -10.65
CA ALA A 327 22.95 16.89 -12.00
C ALA A 327 24.03 15.92 -12.52
N ALA A 328 25.04 15.58 -11.71
CA ALA A 328 26.11 14.64 -12.07
C ALA A 328 25.60 13.22 -12.35
N MET A 329 24.53 12.82 -11.68
CA MET A 329 23.87 11.53 -11.87
C MET A 329 22.79 11.55 -12.95
N GLY A 330 22.46 12.72 -13.53
CA GLY A 330 21.37 12.87 -14.49
C GLY A 330 19.99 12.63 -13.85
N TYR A 331 19.83 12.92 -12.55
CA TYR A 331 18.57 12.83 -11.86
C TYR A 331 17.74 14.08 -12.05
N GLU A 332 16.43 13.88 -12.06
CA GLU A 332 15.46 14.92 -12.41
C GLU A 332 15.18 15.86 -11.25
N TYR A 333 15.34 15.37 -9.99
CA TYR A 333 14.89 16.10 -8.81
C TYR A 333 15.89 16.06 -7.64
N THR A 334 15.73 17.00 -6.73
CA THR A 334 16.31 16.96 -5.38
C THR A 334 15.27 17.41 -4.37
N LEU A 335 15.20 16.71 -3.23
CA LEU A 335 14.29 17.03 -2.14
C LEU A 335 15.00 17.84 -1.07
N VAL A 336 14.48 19.03 -0.78
CA VAL A 336 14.85 19.85 0.37
C VAL A 336 13.90 19.52 1.51
N ASP A 337 14.42 18.90 2.57
CA ASP A 337 13.64 18.35 3.68
C ASP A 337 13.23 19.38 4.73
N GLY A 338 12.58 18.95 5.78
CA GLY A 338 12.04 19.78 6.87
C GLY A 338 13.03 20.80 7.45
N LEU A 339 12.51 21.84 8.09
CA LEU A 339 13.24 22.99 8.64
C LEU A 339 13.79 23.98 7.60
N TRP A 340 13.59 23.78 6.30
CA TRP A 340 14.08 24.71 5.29
C TRP A 340 13.54 26.14 5.46
N ASP A 341 12.36 26.31 6.03
CA ASP A 341 11.74 27.60 6.35
C ASP A 341 12.57 28.44 7.31
N LYS A 342 13.21 27.78 8.30
CA LYS A 342 14.03 28.42 9.34
C LYS A 342 15.51 28.46 8.99
N GLN A 343 16.04 27.36 8.42
CA GLN A 343 17.49 27.22 8.20
C GLN A 343 17.95 27.81 6.87
N ILE A 344 17.08 27.85 5.85
CA ILE A 344 17.38 28.41 4.53
C ILE A 344 16.59 29.69 4.28
N GLY A 345 15.28 29.64 4.47
CA GLY A 345 14.37 30.76 4.21
C GLY A 345 13.97 30.89 2.74
N ARG A 346 12.82 31.52 2.49
CA ARG A 346 12.18 31.58 1.15
C ARG A 346 13.07 32.21 0.09
N ALA A 347 13.75 33.33 0.40
CA ALA A 347 14.58 34.01 -0.59
C ALA A 347 15.74 33.11 -1.09
N LYS A 348 16.37 32.36 -0.19
CA LYS A 348 17.42 31.42 -0.56
C LYS A 348 16.87 30.17 -1.25
N ILE A 349 15.66 29.68 -0.91
CA ILE A 349 14.97 28.62 -1.67
C ILE A 349 14.70 29.08 -3.11
N GLU A 350 14.29 30.32 -3.33
CA GLU A 350 14.13 30.86 -4.69
C GLU A 350 15.46 30.90 -5.46
N GLN A 351 16.58 31.24 -4.78
CA GLN A 351 17.91 31.19 -5.38
C GLN A 351 18.33 29.75 -5.70
N LEU A 352 18.10 28.82 -4.77
CA LEU A 352 18.39 27.40 -4.94
C LEU A 352 17.57 26.79 -6.10
N SER A 353 16.31 27.18 -6.24
CA SER A 353 15.46 26.74 -7.34
C SER A 353 16.00 27.20 -8.69
N ARG A 354 16.40 28.48 -8.80
CA ARG A 354 17.04 28.99 -10.04
C ARG A 354 18.36 28.25 -10.33
N TYR A 355 19.16 28.00 -9.29
CA TYR A 355 20.40 27.23 -9.43
C TYR A 355 20.12 25.80 -9.93
N ALA A 356 19.20 25.09 -9.29
CA ALA A 356 18.82 23.74 -9.72
C ALA A 356 18.34 23.70 -11.17
N GLN A 357 17.46 24.63 -11.56
CA GLN A 357 16.98 24.75 -12.94
C GLN A 357 18.13 25.00 -13.94
N SER A 358 19.13 25.79 -13.58
CA SER A 358 20.32 26.00 -14.42
C SER A 358 21.17 24.74 -14.64
N LYS A 359 21.00 23.74 -13.77
CA LYS A 359 21.63 22.41 -13.84
C LYS A 359 20.72 21.33 -14.45
N GLY A 360 19.50 21.69 -14.86
CA GLY A 360 18.49 20.74 -15.36
C GLY A 360 17.80 19.92 -14.26
N VAL A 361 17.90 20.33 -12.98
CA VAL A 361 17.30 19.69 -11.83
C VAL A 361 16.12 20.50 -11.31
N SER A 362 15.07 19.86 -10.83
CA SER A 362 13.92 20.53 -10.21
C SER A 362 13.91 20.29 -8.70
N LEU A 363 13.46 21.28 -7.93
CA LEU A 363 13.27 21.12 -6.49
C LEU A 363 11.94 20.44 -6.16
N MET A 364 11.98 19.64 -5.10
CA MET A 364 10.84 19.22 -4.29
C MET A 364 11.02 19.80 -2.88
N LEU A 365 9.94 20.16 -2.20
CA LEU A 365 9.97 20.75 -0.87
C LEU A 365 9.15 19.92 0.13
N TRP A 366 9.71 19.77 1.32
CA TRP A 366 9.03 19.09 2.42
C TRP A 366 8.10 20.05 3.17
N TYR A 367 6.96 19.54 3.62
CA TYR A 367 5.98 20.23 4.47
C TYR A 367 5.44 19.31 5.55
N ASN A 368 5.11 19.87 6.70
CA ASN A 368 4.35 19.18 7.74
C ASN A 368 2.84 19.28 7.44
N SER A 369 2.10 18.20 7.64
CA SER A 369 0.64 18.22 7.51
C SER A 369 -0.02 19.12 8.54
N ASN A 370 0.47 19.09 9.77
CA ASN A 370 0.04 19.83 10.98
C ASN A 370 -1.48 19.96 11.21
N GLY A 371 -1.89 21.10 11.80
CA GLY A 371 -3.23 21.20 12.38
C GLY A 371 -3.33 20.28 13.59
N ASN A 372 -4.27 19.37 13.56
CA ASN A 372 -4.51 18.37 14.60
C ASN A 372 -3.78 17.03 14.37
N GLN A 373 -3.00 16.90 13.30
CA GLN A 373 -2.43 15.62 12.89
C GLN A 373 -1.26 15.15 13.76
N ASN A 374 -0.42 16.08 14.25
CA ASN A 374 0.81 15.73 14.97
C ASN A 374 1.39 16.92 15.77
N ASP A 375 2.39 16.63 16.64
CA ASP A 375 3.12 17.62 17.45
C ASP A 375 4.57 17.81 16.97
N ALA A 376 4.94 17.33 15.77
CA ALA A 376 6.30 17.43 15.26
C ALA A 376 6.76 18.89 15.13
N PRO A 377 8.02 19.20 15.55
CA PRO A 377 8.52 20.57 15.54
C PRO A 377 8.97 21.06 14.16
N GLN A 378 9.20 20.16 13.21
CA GLN A 378 9.68 20.49 11.87
C GLN A 378 8.67 21.34 11.11
N GLY A 379 9.18 22.36 10.44
CA GLY A 379 8.45 23.26 9.55
C GLY A 379 8.85 23.05 8.09
N PRO A 380 8.09 23.66 7.16
CA PRO A 380 6.99 24.62 7.38
C PRO A 380 5.75 24.02 8.05
N LYS A 381 5.22 24.74 9.04
CA LYS A 381 4.06 24.30 9.83
C LYS A 381 2.77 24.98 9.39
N ASN A 382 1.67 24.25 9.52
CA ASN A 382 0.31 24.75 9.29
C ASN A 382 0.12 25.39 7.90
N CYS A 383 0.86 24.85 6.93
CA CYS A 383 0.76 25.29 5.54
C CYS A 383 -0.10 24.36 4.69
N MET A 384 -0.29 23.10 5.11
CA MET A 384 -1.01 22.10 4.33
C MET A 384 -2.42 21.79 4.88
N ASN A 385 -2.71 22.13 6.12
CA ASN A 385 -3.95 21.76 6.81
C ASN A 385 -5.18 22.60 6.43
N THR A 386 -5.01 23.76 5.81
CA THR A 386 -6.15 24.57 5.34
C THR A 386 -5.97 24.97 3.88
N ALA A 387 -7.06 25.01 3.11
CA ALA A 387 -7.05 25.34 1.69
C ALA A 387 -6.40 26.72 1.41
N VAL A 388 -6.67 27.73 2.26
CA VAL A 388 -6.11 29.09 2.09
C VAL A 388 -4.60 29.10 2.23
N ALA A 389 -4.06 28.44 3.27
CA ALA A 389 -2.63 28.36 3.49
C ALA A 389 -1.97 27.54 2.39
N ARG A 390 -2.52 26.36 2.09
CA ARG A 390 -2.03 25.40 1.09
C ARG A 390 -1.93 26.02 -0.30
N LYS A 391 -2.99 26.64 -0.78
CA LYS A 391 -3.01 27.30 -2.11
C LYS A 391 -2.03 28.48 -2.20
N ARG A 392 -1.80 29.21 -1.11
CA ARG A 392 -0.79 30.27 -1.04
C ARG A 392 0.62 29.71 -1.23
N GLU A 393 0.93 28.62 -0.53
CA GLU A 393 2.22 27.94 -0.63
C GLU A 393 2.42 27.38 -2.04
N MET A 394 1.43 26.67 -2.58
CA MET A 394 1.49 26.04 -3.90
C MET A 394 1.60 27.07 -5.03
N ALA A 395 0.92 28.22 -4.91
CA ALA A 395 1.08 29.33 -5.86
C ALA A 395 2.51 29.88 -5.86
N TRP A 396 3.14 30.03 -4.68
CA TRP A 396 4.54 30.43 -4.57
C TRP A 396 5.47 29.37 -5.18
N MET A 397 5.29 28.10 -4.86
CA MET A 397 6.07 26.99 -5.40
C MET A 397 6.01 26.93 -6.94
N LYS A 398 4.81 27.05 -7.51
CA LYS A 398 4.62 27.10 -8.98
C LYS A 398 5.40 28.27 -9.59
N ARG A 399 5.34 29.47 -8.99
CA ARG A 399 6.03 30.67 -9.46
C ARG A 399 7.55 30.50 -9.51
N ILE A 400 8.12 29.82 -8.51
CA ILE A 400 9.58 29.62 -8.43
C ILE A 400 10.06 28.35 -9.14
N GLY A 401 9.16 27.54 -9.73
CA GLY A 401 9.49 26.37 -10.53
C GLY A 401 9.70 25.07 -9.75
N VAL A 402 9.26 24.98 -8.49
CA VAL A 402 9.18 23.72 -7.72
C VAL A 402 8.20 22.78 -8.42
N LYS A 403 8.51 21.48 -8.45
CA LYS A 403 7.75 20.46 -9.18
C LYS A 403 7.06 19.41 -8.30
N GLY A 404 7.34 19.39 -7.03
CA GLY A 404 6.68 18.45 -6.12
C GLY A 404 6.81 18.83 -4.66
N ILE A 405 6.03 18.14 -3.84
CA ILE A 405 6.07 18.26 -2.38
C ILE A 405 6.12 16.87 -1.74
N LYS A 406 6.84 16.79 -0.62
CA LYS A 406 6.73 15.72 0.36
C LYS A 406 5.92 16.27 1.54
N VAL A 407 4.80 15.65 1.89
CA VAL A 407 4.00 16.04 3.05
C VAL A 407 4.02 14.92 4.08
N ASP A 408 4.30 15.27 5.33
CA ASP A 408 4.67 14.33 6.38
C ASP A 408 3.79 14.45 7.63
N PHE A 409 3.75 13.35 8.43
CA PHE A 409 3.17 13.26 9.76
C PHE A 409 1.64 13.37 9.84
N PHE A 410 0.95 12.44 9.22
CA PHE A 410 -0.50 12.31 9.32
C PHE A 410 -0.91 11.46 10.54
N GLY A 411 -1.97 11.86 11.21
CA GLY A 411 -2.38 11.32 12.53
C GLY A 411 -3.37 10.16 12.48
N GLY A 412 -3.36 9.31 11.45
CA GLY A 412 -4.21 8.11 11.36
C GLY A 412 -5.14 8.06 10.15
N ASP A 413 -6.24 7.33 10.30
CA ASP A 413 -7.10 6.88 9.20
C ASP A 413 -8.54 7.43 9.25
N LYS A 414 -8.84 8.35 10.17
CA LYS A 414 -10.17 8.98 10.24
C LYS A 414 -10.55 9.65 8.92
N GLN A 415 -11.82 9.72 8.61
CA GLN A 415 -12.34 10.36 7.38
C GLN A 415 -11.81 11.78 7.19
N HIS A 416 -11.69 12.54 8.27
CA HIS A 416 -11.07 13.87 8.26
C HIS A 416 -9.61 13.85 7.73
N THR A 417 -8.84 12.84 8.11
CA THR A 417 -7.46 12.68 7.62
C THR A 417 -7.45 12.24 6.16
N MET A 418 -8.37 11.33 5.75
CA MET A 418 -8.54 10.97 4.33
C MET A 418 -8.91 12.18 3.47
N GLN A 419 -9.80 13.05 3.97
CA GLN A 419 -10.15 14.31 3.30
C GLN A 419 -8.93 15.23 3.15
N LEU A 420 -8.05 15.30 4.16
CA LEU A 420 -6.83 16.11 4.06
C LEU A 420 -5.88 15.60 2.96
N TYR A 421 -5.73 14.27 2.81
CA TYR A 421 -4.95 13.70 1.70
C TYR A 421 -5.54 14.10 0.34
N GLU A 422 -6.85 13.94 0.16
CA GLU A 422 -7.54 14.29 -1.10
C GLU A 422 -7.43 15.80 -1.39
N ASP A 423 -7.63 16.64 -0.39
CA ASP A 423 -7.50 18.09 -0.48
C ASP A 423 -6.09 18.52 -0.93
N ILE A 424 -5.05 17.92 -0.34
CA ILE A 424 -3.65 18.20 -0.72
C ILE A 424 -3.40 17.78 -2.16
N LEU A 425 -3.87 16.59 -2.56
CA LEU A 425 -3.69 16.08 -3.92
C LEU A 425 -4.42 16.94 -4.94
N SER A 426 -5.68 17.28 -4.69
CA SER A 426 -6.48 18.12 -5.57
C SER A 426 -5.88 19.52 -5.75
N ASP A 427 -5.56 20.20 -4.63
CA ASP A 427 -4.94 21.52 -4.68
C ASP A 427 -3.56 21.48 -5.37
N ALA A 428 -2.74 20.45 -5.07
CA ALA A 428 -1.43 20.28 -5.72
C ALA A 428 -1.56 20.09 -7.24
N ASN A 429 -2.59 19.36 -7.70
CA ASN A 429 -2.88 19.22 -9.13
C ASN A 429 -3.14 20.59 -9.81
N ASP A 430 -3.94 21.47 -9.19
CA ASP A 430 -4.22 22.80 -9.73
C ASP A 430 -2.95 23.64 -9.95
N TYR A 431 -1.92 23.38 -9.17
CA TYR A 431 -0.63 24.06 -9.27
C TYR A 431 0.46 23.29 -10.02
N GLY A 432 0.15 22.08 -10.53
CA GLY A 432 1.07 21.25 -11.29
C GLY A 432 2.19 20.64 -10.45
N LEU A 433 1.90 20.29 -9.20
CA LEU A 433 2.83 19.69 -8.23
C LEU A 433 2.57 18.20 -8.05
N GLN A 434 3.63 17.42 -8.05
CA GLN A 434 3.62 16.01 -7.65
C GLN A 434 3.66 15.89 -6.12
N VAL A 435 3.06 14.82 -5.56
CA VAL A 435 2.94 14.65 -4.11
C VAL A 435 3.46 13.30 -3.66
N ILE A 436 4.35 13.31 -2.66
CA ILE A 436 4.80 12.16 -1.87
C ILE A 436 4.28 12.34 -0.44
N PHE A 437 3.77 11.26 0.17
CA PHE A 437 3.37 11.28 1.57
C PHE A 437 4.31 10.43 2.44
N HIS A 438 4.66 10.97 3.60
CA HIS A 438 5.41 10.28 4.67
C HIS A 438 4.64 10.34 5.99
N GLY A 439 5.06 9.54 7.00
CA GLY A 439 4.34 9.45 8.25
C GLY A 439 2.83 9.27 8.02
N CYS A 440 2.44 8.35 7.18
CA CYS A 440 1.14 8.37 6.52
C CYS A 440 0.45 7.00 6.52
N THR A 441 -0.80 6.99 6.07
CA THR A 441 -1.58 5.77 5.84
C THR A 441 -1.16 5.02 4.57
N LEU A 442 -1.63 3.77 4.41
CA LEU A 442 -1.54 3.03 3.15
C LEU A 442 -2.26 3.79 2.03
N PRO A 443 -1.64 4.04 0.88
CA PRO A 443 -2.35 4.49 -0.31
C PRO A 443 -3.24 3.38 -0.86
N ARG A 444 -4.43 3.74 -1.29
CA ARG A 444 -5.50 2.80 -1.63
C ARG A 444 -5.98 3.00 -3.06
N GLY A 445 -5.10 2.68 -4.02
CA GLY A 445 -5.35 2.87 -5.45
C GLY A 445 -5.10 4.30 -5.93
N TRP A 446 -4.45 5.12 -5.11
CA TRP A 446 -4.25 6.55 -5.37
C TRP A 446 -3.44 6.85 -6.62
N GLU A 447 -2.56 5.95 -7.04
CA GLU A 447 -1.81 6.04 -8.29
C GLU A 447 -2.70 6.13 -9.53
N ARG A 448 -3.90 5.55 -9.47
CA ARG A 448 -4.90 5.64 -10.54
C ARG A 448 -5.93 6.73 -10.29
N MET A 449 -6.25 6.98 -9.02
CA MET A 449 -7.28 7.97 -8.64
C MET A 449 -6.80 9.40 -8.83
N TYR A 450 -5.50 9.67 -8.57
CA TYR A 450 -4.93 11.02 -8.52
C TYR A 450 -3.70 11.10 -9.41
N PRO A 451 -3.74 11.79 -10.56
CA PRO A 451 -2.66 11.77 -11.55
C PRO A 451 -1.34 12.39 -11.09
N ASN A 452 -1.36 13.21 -10.05
CA ASN A 452 -0.19 13.86 -9.43
C ASN A 452 0.29 13.15 -8.15
N TYR A 453 -0.37 12.08 -7.69
CA TYR A 453 0.11 11.23 -6.63
C TYR A 453 1.30 10.39 -7.12
N VAL A 454 2.34 10.30 -6.30
CA VAL A 454 3.59 9.60 -6.65
C VAL A 454 3.76 8.31 -5.88
N SER A 455 3.82 8.43 -4.56
CA SER A 455 4.10 7.33 -3.64
C SER A 455 3.85 7.76 -2.20
N SER A 456 3.87 6.78 -1.32
CA SER A 456 3.84 7.00 0.13
C SER A 456 4.86 6.11 0.81
N GLU A 457 5.33 6.52 1.98
CA GLU A 457 6.11 5.68 2.88
C GLU A 457 5.23 4.51 3.39
N ALA A 458 4.43 4.73 4.41
CA ALA A 458 3.54 3.76 5.03
C ALA A 458 4.20 2.39 5.28
N VAL A 459 5.44 2.41 5.77
CA VAL A 459 6.28 1.25 6.07
C VAL A 459 7.44 1.72 6.95
N LEU A 460 8.06 0.80 7.69
CA LEU A 460 9.31 1.10 8.40
C LEU A 460 10.44 1.31 7.38
N ALA A 461 10.64 2.55 6.92
CA ALA A 461 11.50 2.90 5.79
C ALA A 461 12.99 3.01 6.15
N SER A 462 13.81 3.33 5.15
CA SER A 462 15.28 3.35 5.25
C SER A 462 15.84 4.34 6.27
N GLU A 463 15.09 5.39 6.62
CA GLU A 463 15.51 6.33 7.67
C GLU A 463 15.74 5.63 9.02
N ASN A 464 14.99 4.56 9.30
CA ASN A 464 15.18 3.75 10.50
C ASN A 464 16.52 3.00 10.50
N VAL A 465 17.08 2.70 9.33
CA VAL A 465 18.44 2.15 9.17
C VAL A 465 19.48 3.12 9.70
N ILE A 466 19.28 4.42 9.51
CA ILE A 466 20.20 5.45 10.01
C ILE A 466 20.09 5.61 11.52
N PHE A 467 18.90 5.48 12.09
CA PHE A 467 18.68 5.67 13.54
C PHE A 467 19.20 4.50 14.38
N SER A 468 19.13 3.27 13.87
CA SER A 468 19.37 2.08 14.68
C SER A 468 20.11 0.98 13.93
N GLU A 469 21.16 0.43 14.57
CA GLU A 469 21.87 -0.75 14.06
C GLU A 469 20.95 -1.99 13.98
N SER A 470 19.98 -2.12 14.87
CA SER A 470 19.02 -3.22 14.85
C SER A 470 18.15 -3.18 13.59
N HIS A 471 17.72 -1.99 13.15
CA HIS A 471 17.00 -1.82 11.89
C HIS A 471 17.92 -2.05 10.69
N ALA A 472 19.17 -1.59 10.72
CA ALA A 472 20.14 -1.89 9.66
C ALA A 472 20.38 -3.40 9.49
N LYS A 473 20.40 -4.15 10.58
CA LYS A 473 20.49 -5.64 10.54
C LYS A 473 19.23 -6.30 9.97
N ARG A 474 18.07 -5.67 10.15
CA ARG A 474 16.77 -6.17 9.70
C ARG A 474 16.47 -5.81 8.25
N GLU A 475 16.96 -4.69 7.76
CA GLU A 475 16.71 -4.17 6.41
C GLU A 475 16.77 -5.23 5.29
N PRO A 476 17.79 -6.13 5.24
CA PRO A 476 17.84 -7.15 4.20
C PRO A 476 16.61 -8.06 4.16
N PHE A 477 16.03 -8.36 5.31
CA PHE A 477 14.78 -9.13 5.40
C PHE A 477 13.57 -8.30 4.95
N ASP A 478 13.40 -7.10 5.47
CA ASP A 478 12.24 -6.25 5.19
C ASP A 478 12.15 -5.94 3.70
N LEU A 479 13.26 -5.59 3.04
CA LEU A 479 13.30 -5.32 1.60
C LEU A 479 12.99 -6.53 0.72
N THR A 480 13.19 -7.76 1.20
CA THR A 480 12.75 -8.97 0.49
C THR A 480 11.28 -9.31 0.72
N LEU A 481 10.67 -8.78 1.78
CA LEU A 481 9.27 -8.97 2.11
C LEU A 481 8.35 -7.93 1.43
N HIS A 482 8.76 -6.68 1.38
CA HIS A 482 7.95 -5.55 0.90
C HIS A 482 7.32 -5.77 -0.48
N PRO A 483 7.97 -6.38 -1.48
CA PRO A 483 7.35 -6.64 -2.79
C PRO A 483 6.07 -7.49 -2.71
N PHE A 484 5.95 -8.32 -1.68
CA PHE A 484 4.81 -9.22 -1.46
C PHE A 484 3.80 -8.69 -0.44
N CYS A 485 4.13 -7.62 0.26
CA CYS A 485 3.27 -6.94 1.24
C CYS A 485 3.03 -5.49 0.81
N ARG A 486 3.69 -4.51 1.44
CA ARG A 486 3.45 -3.08 1.27
C ARG A 486 3.53 -2.62 -0.19
N ASN A 487 4.55 -3.03 -0.93
CA ASN A 487 4.72 -2.63 -2.33
C ASN A 487 3.89 -3.48 -3.32
N ALA A 488 3.25 -4.56 -2.86
CA ALA A 488 2.36 -5.36 -3.69
C ALA A 488 1.11 -4.59 -4.12
N VAL A 489 0.58 -3.70 -3.30
CA VAL A 489 -0.68 -2.99 -3.52
C VAL A 489 -0.54 -1.52 -3.88
N ALA A 490 0.64 -0.92 -3.67
CA ALA A 490 0.85 0.51 -3.93
C ALA A 490 2.34 0.87 -4.07
N ALA A 491 2.64 1.96 -4.79
CA ALA A 491 3.96 2.54 -4.89
C ALA A 491 4.49 2.92 -3.49
N MET A 492 5.79 2.66 -3.27
CA MET A 492 6.42 2.80 -1.97
C MET A 492 7.64 3.72 -2.05
N ASP A 493 7.63 4.81 -1.27
CA ASP A 493 8.81 5.65 -1.09
C ASP A 493 9.66 5.08 0.04
N TRP A 494 10.51 4.14 -0.31
CA TRP A 494 11.40 3.48 0.64
C TRP A 494 12.53 4.41 1.13
N GLY A 495 12.93 5.40 0.33
CA GLY A 495 14.09 6.25 0.60
C GLY A 495 15.44 5.49 0.52
N GLY A 496 15.51 4.42 -0.24
CA GLY A 496 16.60 3.46 -0.22
C GLY A 496 17.72 3.69 -1.21
N THR A 497 18.49 2.62 -1.44
CA THR A 497 19.75 2.64 -2.22
C THR A 497 20.84 3.44 -1.50
N ILE A 498 21.05 3.11 -0.24
CA ILE A 498 22.08 3.72 0.59
C ILE A 498 23.43 3.08 0.22
N MET A 499 24.29 3.80 -0.48
CA MET A 499 25.59 3.28 -0.92
C MET A 499 26.72 3.53 0.08
N ASN A 500 26.53 4.40 1.08
CA ASN A 500 27.47 4.52 2.19
C ASN A 500 27.56 3.21 2.98
N ARG A 501 28.76 2.83 3.37
CA ARG A 501 29.00 1.64 4.22
C ARG A 501 28.77 1.93 5.69
N ARG A 502 28.98 3.18 6.11
CA ARG A 502 28.72 3.66 7.45
C ARG A 502 27.58 4.69 7.42
N MET A 503 26.74 4.63 8.41
CA MET A 503 25.55 5.48 8.52
C MET A 503 25.91 6.88 9.03
N SER A 504 26.90 7.50 8.39
CA SER A 504 27.39 8.83 8.72
C SER A 504 27.76 9.63 7.48
N ARG A 505 27.78 10.97 7.63
CA ARG A 505 28.10 11.92 6.56
C ARG A 505 29.49 11.67 5.94
N ASP A 506 30.47 11.31 6.76
CA ASP A 506 31.85 11.03 6.33
C ASP A 506 32.09 9.59 5.90
N ASN A 507 31.06 8.72 5.91
CA ASN A 507 31.14 7.30 5.62
C ASN A 507 32.18 6.52 6.47
N LYS A 508 32.53 7.03 7.67
CA LYS A 508 33.59 6.46 8.52
C LYS A 508 33.14 6.11 9.94
N SER A 509 32.06 6.71 10.41
CA SER A 509 31.56 6.59 11.78
C SER A 509 30.15 5.96 11.82
N ARG A 510 29.63 5.75 13.05
CA ARG A 510 28.37 5.06 13.34
C ARG A 510 28.38 3.59 12.92
N HIS A 511 27.23 2.92 12.92
CA HIS A 511 27.11 1.52 12.54
C HIS A 511 27.20 1.30 11.03
N SER A 512 27.40 0.05 10.63
CA SER A 512 27.50 -0.34 9.23
C SER A 512 26.12 -0.55 8.61
N ARG A 513 26.03 -0.39 7.29
CA ARG A 513 25.03 -1.02 6.46
C ARG A 513 25.27 -2.54 6.44
N TYR A 514 24.18 -3.33 6.48
CA TYR A 514 24.23 -4.80 6.48
C TYR A 514 23.86 -5.43 5.14
N THR A 515 23.51 -4.61 4.16
CA THR A 515 23.29 -5.01 2.76
C THR A 515 24.58 -4.88 1.93
N SER A 516 24.64 -5.53 0.78
CA SER A 516 25.71 -5.33 -0.22
C SER A 516 25.31 -4.21 -1.20
N ASP A 517 26.31 -3.65 -1.91
CA ASP A 517 26.05 -2.63 -2.95
C ASP A 517 25.10 -3.18 -4.03
N VAL A 518 25.28 -4.46 -4.44
CA VAL A 518 24.38 -5.13 -5.40
C VAL A 518 22.96 -5.25 -4.86
N PHE A 519 22.78 -5.48 -3.56
CA PHE A 519 21.46 -5.55 -2.93
C PHE A 519 20.77 -4.19 -2.98
N GLU A 520 21.46 -3.10 -2.63
CA GLU A 520 20.94 -1.74 -2.70
C GLU A 520 20.55 -1.33 -4.14
N MET A 521 21.42 -1.65 -5.11
CA MET A 521 21.11 -1.44 -6.53
C MET A 521 19.88 -2.24 -6.98
N ALA A 522 19.70 -3.47 -6.45
CA ALA A 522 18.53 -4.29 -6.73
C ALA A 522 17.26 -3.70 -6.12
N ALA A 523 17.34 -3.20 -4.89
CA ALA A 523 16.23 -2.57 -4.19
C ALA A 523 15.66 -1.37 -4.97
N ALA A 524 16.53 -0.59 -5.65
CA ALA A 524 16.11 0.50 -6.54
C ALA A 524 15.22 0.04 -7.71
N ILE A 525 15.29 -1.24 -8.08
CA ILE A 525 14.46 -1.79 -9.17
C ILE A 525 13.20 -2.46 -8.62
N VAL A 526 13.33 -3.16 -7.48
CA VAL A 526 12.25 -3.97 -6.92
C VAL A 526 11.17 -3.11 -6.25
N ASN A 527 11.60 -2.09 -5.50
CA ASN A 527 10.69 -1.19 -4.78
C ASN A 527 10.32 -0.01 -5.68
N GLN A 528 9.20 -0.14 -6.37
CA GLN A 528 8.81 0.77 -7.46
C GLN A 528 8.03 1.98 -6.96
N ALA A 529 8.39 3.15 -7.49
CA ALA A 529 7.64 4.40 -7.39
C ALA A 529 7.87 5.23 -8.66
N SER A 530 6.97 6.15 -9.00
CA SER A 530 7.12 7.02 -10.18
C SER A 530 8.20 8.10 -9.99
N LEU A 531 8.43 8.55 -8.76
CA LEU A 531 9.64 9.27 -8.36
C LEU A 531 10.38 8.41 -7.34
N GLN A 532 11.64 8.11 -7.60
CA GLN A 532 12.41 7.18 -6.81
C GLN A 532 13.54 7.89 -6.07
N CYS A 533 13.57 7.75 -4.76
CA CYS A 533 14.72 8.15 -3.96
C CYS A 533 15.91 7.24 -4.26
N ILE A 534 17.01 7.84 -4.69
CA ILE A 534 18.31 7.18 -4.74
C ILE A 534 19.20 7.89 -3.73
N ALA A 535 19.39 7.26 -2.58
CA ALA A 535 20.00 7.87 -1.40
C ALA A 535 21.53 7.98 -1.49
N LEU A 536 22.04 8.31 -2.68
CA LEU A 536 23.43 8.65 -2.87
C LEU A 536 23.82 9.90 -2.07
N GLN A 537 25.08 9.89 -1.62
CA GLN A 537 25.70 11.01 -0.94
C GLN A 537 26.78 11.62 -1.84
N PRO A 538 27.14 12.90 -1.68
CA PRO A 538 28.15 13.55 -2.53
C PRO A 538 29.50 12.82 -2.57
N ASN A 539 29.92 12.16 -1.47
CA ASN A 539 31.15 11.36 -1.41
C ASN A 539 31.11 10.13 -2.33
N ASN A 540 29.93 9.59 -2.63
CA ASN A 540 29.79 8.40 -3.47
C ASN A 540 30.30 8.60 -4.90
N LEU A 541 30.26 9.82 -5.42
CA LEU A 541 30.83 10.11 -6.75
C LEU A 541 32.32 9.78 -6.87
N GLY A 542 33.07 9.90 -5.76
CA GLY A 542 34.50 9.59 -5.71
C GLY A 542 34.85 8.24 -5.06
N GLU A 543 33.93 7.64 -4.36
CA GLU A 543 34.18 6.40 -3.58
C GLU A 543 33.65 5.15 -4.28
N LEU A 544 32.58 5.25 -5.06
CA LEU A 544 31.99 4.10 -5.73
C LEU A 544 32.70 3.74 -7.04
N PRO A 545 32.78 2.45 -7.39
CA PRO A 545 33.22 2.03 -8.71
C PRO A 545 32.37 2.63 -9.83
N GLY A 546 33.00 2.99 -10.95
CA GLY A 546 32.32 3.64 -12.08
C GLY A 546 31.11 2.85 -12.60
N PHE A 547 31.18 1.51 -12.63
CA PHE A 547 30.07 0.67 -13.09
C PHE A 547 28.82 0.71 -12.19
N GLU A 548 28.98 0.97 -10.89
CA GLU A 548 27.85 1.15 -9.95
C GLU A 548 27.19 2.50 -10.18
N LEU A 549 27.97 3.56 -10.35
CA LEU A 549 27.46 4.87 -10.72
C LEU A 549 26.75 4.83 -12.07
N ASP A 550 27.31 4.12 -13.06
CA ASP A 550 26.68 3.97 -14.39
C ASP A 550 25.37 3.18 -14.31
N PHE A 551 25.32 2.14 -13.48
CA PHE A 551 24.07 1.42 -13.21
C PHE A 551 23.02 2.34 -12.59
N LEU A 552 23.38 3.10 -11.54
CA LEU A 552 22.47 4.01 -10.85
C LEU A 552 22.02 5.19 -11.72
N ARG A 553 22.85 5.68 -12.65
CA ARG A 553 22.46 6.63 -13.71
C ARG A 553 21.46 6.01 -14.68
N GLY A 554 21.58 4.71 -14.93
CA GLY A 554 20.73 3.94 -15.84
C GLY A 554 19.48 3.34 -15.20
N VAL A 555 19.27 3.50 -13.87
CA VAL A 555 18.03 3.03 -13.22
C VAL A 555 16.84 3.61 -13.97
N PRO A 556 15.95 2.76 -14.54
CA PRO A 556 14.91 3.24 -15.42
C PRO A 556 13.95 4.17 -14.70
N ARG A 557 13.50 5.18 -15.41
CA ARG A 557 12.24 5.85 -15.10
C ARG A 557 11.12 4.82 -15.22
N PRO A 558 9.95 5.02 -14.63
CA PRO A 558 8.99 3.94 -14.34
C PRO A 558 8.81 2.95 -15.47
N VAL A 559 8.71 1.72 -15.05
CA VAL A 559 8.67 0.50 -15.85
C VAL A 559 7.43 0.50 -16.73
N VAL A 560 7.60 0.15 -18.01
CA VAL A 560 6.47 -0.08 -18.93
C VAL A 560 5.76 -1.37 -18.53
N GLN A 561 6.49 -2.37 -18.09
CA GLN A 561 5.99 -3.63 -17.54
C GLN A 561 7.07 -4.33 -16.72
N ALA A 562 6.78 -4.68 -15.46
CA ALA A 562 7.59 -5.58 -14.67
C ALA A 562 6.99 -6.98 -14.72
N SER A 563 7.80 -7.99 -15.02
CA SER A 563 7.45 -9.38 -14.84
C SER A 563 8.35 -9.97 -13.75
N PHE A 564 7.74 -10.60 -12.76
CA PHE A 564 8.44 -11.14 -11.61
C PHE A 564 8.60 -12.65 -11.78
N HIS A 565 9.85 -13.13 -11.76
CA HIS A 565 10.14 -14.54 -11.62
C HIS A 565 10.49 -14.82 -10.16
N VAL A 566 9.53 -15.37 -9.44
CA VAL A 566 9.70 -15.78 -8.05
C VAL A 566 10.07 -17.25 -8.04
N LYS A 567 11.26 -17.57 -7.56
CA LYS A 567 11.66 -18.94 -7.31
C LYS A 567 11.52 -19.22 -5.81
N GLU A 568 10.44 -19.88 -5.47
CA GLU A 568 10.21 -20.38 -4.12
C GLU A 568 11.02 -21.65 -3.90
N ALA A 569 11.68 -21.75 -2.75
CA ALA A 569 12.16 -23.02 -2.25
C ALA A 569 11.35 -23.37 -1.00
N PRO A 570 11.02 -24.65 -0.77
CA PRO A 570 10.32 -25.05 0.43
C PRO A 570 11.15 -24.68 1.66
N ALA A 571 10.72 -23.65 2.36
CA ALA A 571 11.36 -23.23 3.61
C ALA A 571 10.95 -24.20 4.72
N LYS A 572 11.93 -24.92 5.30
CA LYS A 572 11.69 -25.77 6.48
C LYS A 572 11.82 -25.00 7.79
N HIS A 573 12.50 -23.84 7.80
CA HIS A 573 12.68 -22.96 8.98
C HIS A 573 12.86 -21.49 8.60
N LEU A 574 12.54 -20.58 9.52
CA LEU A 574 12.65 -19.12 9.36
C LEU A 574 14.03 -18.63 8.88
N ARG A 575 15.10 -19.33 9.23
CA ARG A 575 16.49 -19.06 8.77
C ARG A 575 16.67 -19.33 7.28
N ASP A 576 15.83 -20.17 6.68
CA ASP A 576 15.90 -20.55 5.28
C ASP A 576 15.19 -19.53 4.38
N LEU A 577 14.21 -18.76 4.89
CA LEU A 577 13.56 -17.66 4.18
C LEU A 577 14.55 -16.56 3.77
N GLN A 578 15.55 -16.28 4.60
CA GLN A 578 16.64 -15.34 4.27
C GLN A 578 17.51 -15.79 3.09
N MET A 579 17.50 -17.07 2.74
CA MET A 579 18.35 -17.64 1.69
C MET A 579 17.61 -17.93 0.37
N LEU A 580 16.28 -17.84 0.30
CA LEU A 580 15.52 -18.56 -0.72
C LEU A 580 14.66 -17.73 -1.67
N THR A 581 14.46 -16.44 -1.44
CA THR A 581 13.71 -15.62 -2.40
C THR A 581 14.67 -15.02 -3.42
N LYS A 582 14.70 -15.60 -4.62
CA LYS A 582 15.33 -14.99 -5.79
C LYS A 582 14.26 -14.25 -6.56
N ILE A 583 14.30 -12.94 -6.55
CA ILE A 583 13.45 -12.12 -7.40
C ILE A 583 14.24 -11.81 -8.67
N TYR A 584 13.71 -12.23 -9.81
CA TYR A 584 14.23 -11.86 -11.13
C TYR A 584 13.24 -10.85 -11.73
N ILE A 585 13.72 -9.66 -12.04
CA ILE A 585 12.93 -8.66 -12.74
C ILE A 585 13.40 -8.64 -14.19
N ILE A 586 12.48 -8.89 -15.12
CA ILE A 586 12.73 -8.76 -16.53
C ILE A 586 12.11 -7.45 -16.99
N TYR A 587 12.96 -6.54 -17.43
CA TYR A 587 12.54 -5.29 -18.06
C TYR A 587 12.18 -5.53 -19.51
N MET A 588 10.97 -5.13 -19.92
CA MET A 588 10.61 -4.97 -21.32
C MET A 588 10.29 -3.49 -21.55
N GLY A 589 11.23 -2.76 -22.15
CA GLY A 589 11.00 -1.38 -22.58
C GLY A 589 10.29 -1.32 -23.94
N ASP A 590 9.61 -0.21 -24.21
CA ASP A 590 8.88 0.02 -25.49
C ASP A 590 9.79 0.03 -26.72
N ASP A 591 11.09 0.21 -26.56
CA ASP A 591 12.06 0.27 -27.67
C ASP A 591 12.76 -1.09 -27.83
N LYS A 592 12.15 -1.96 -28.63
CA LYS A 592 12.66 -3.32 -28.93
C LYS A 592 14.09 -3.36 -29.52
N GLN A 593 14.63 -2.23 -29.98
CA GLN A 593 15.97 -2.20 -30.58
C GLN A 593 17.07 -1.79 -29.59
N LYS A 594 16.78 -1.01 -28.56
CA LYS A 594 17.79 -0.46 -27.64
C LYS A 594 18.16 -1.38 -26.46
N TYR A 595 17.28 -2.29 -26.07
CA TYR A 595 17.44 -3.13 -24.86
C TYR A 595 17.47 -4.63 -25.16
N ARG A 596 18.29 -5.07 -26.13
CA ARG A 596 18.61 -6.49 -26.33
C ARG A 596 19.48 -7.11 -25.22
N LYS A 597 19.79 -6.39 -24.15
CA LYS A 597 20.50 -6.92 -22.98
C LYS A 597 19.55 -7.00 -21.80
N SER A 598 18.99 -8.19 -21.59
CA SER A 598 18.32 -8.55 -20.34
C SER A 598 19.34 -8.46 -19.20
N SER A 599 19.16 -7.53 -18.28
CA SER A 599 19.96 -7.48 -17.05
C SER A 599 19.21 -8.28 -15.98
N TYR A 600 19.81 -9.36 -15.50
CA TYR A 600 19.30 -10.13 -14.38
C TYR A 600 19.95 -9.62 -13.10
N LEU A 601 19.16 -9.15 -12.17
CA LEU A 601 19.60 -8.78 -10.85
C LEU A 601 19.04 -9.77 -9.83
N CYS A 602 19.90 -10.31 -8.97
CA CYS A 602 19.53 -11.31 -7.98
C CYS A 602 19.76 -10.75 -6.58
N MET A 603 18.68 -10.60 -5.80
CA MET A 603 18.80 -10.30 -4.37
C MET A 603 19.17 -11.58 -3.62
N ARG A 604 20.41 -11.66 -3.11
CA ARG A 604 20.87 -12.72 -2.21
C ARG A 604 21.52 -12.08 -0.98
N ASN A 605 21.11 -12.48 0.20
CA ASN A 605 21.89 -12.25 1.41
C ASN A 605 23.06 -13.23 1.47
N PHE A 606 24.29 -12.72 1.48
CA PHE A 606 25.49 -13.48 1.79
C PHE A 606 26.11 -12.95 3.07
N PRO A 607 26.53 -13.83 3.99
CA PRO A 607 27.20 -13.41 5.22
C PRO A 607 28.63 -12.91 5.06
N GLU A 608 29.24 -12.95 3.86
CA GLU A 608 30.61 -12.43 3.60
C GLU A 608 30.77 -11.89 2.17
N PRO A 609 31.59 -10.83 1.99
CA PRO A 609 31.83 -10.24 0.67
C PRO A 609 32.83 -11.12 -0.12
N ARG A 610 32.33 -12.04 -0.93
CA ARG A 610 33.14 -12.63 -1.99
C ARG A 610 33.03 -11.83 -3.25
N LYS A 611 34.13 -11.39 -3.81
CA LYS A 611 34.29 -10.68 -5.08
C LYS A 611 33.45 -11.36 -6.17
N MET A 612 32.35 -10.74 -6.58
CA MET A 612 31.53 -11.22 -7.70
C MET A 612 32.05 -10.56 -8.98
N ARG A 613 32.56 -11.37 -9.91
CA ARG A 613 32.77 -10.91 -11.29
C ARG A 613 31.42 -10.91 -12.01
N LEU A 614 31.00 -9.75 -12.51
CA LEU A 614 29.95 -9.64 -13.51
C LEU A 614 30.44 -10.40 -14.76
N ARG A 615 29.86 -11.57 -15.04
CA ARG A 615 30.06 -12.23 -16.33
C ARG A 615 28.97 -11.70 -17.29
N PRO A 616 29.35 -11.07 -18.40
CA PRO A 616 28.44 -10.91 -19.51
C PRO A 616 28.26 -12.28 -20.16
N ARG A 617 27.02 -12.74 -20.25
CA ARG A 617 26.58 -13.98 -20.90
C ARG A 617 26.93 -15.29 -20.18
N ALA A 618 25.95 -15.85 -19.48
CA ALA A 618 25.67 -17.26 -19.56
C ALA A 618 24.16 -17.38 -19.79
N ALA A 619 23.79 -17.88 -20.95
CA ALA A 619 22.43 -18.33 -21.19
C ALA A 619 22.12 -19.41 -20.16
N CYS A 620 21.19 -19.16 -19.25
CA CYS A 620 20.59 -20.24 -18.49
C CYS A 620 19.58 -20.91 -19.43
N ASN A 621 19.91 -22.11 -19.90
CA ASN A 621 18.91 -23.01 -20.47
C ASN A 621 17.86 -23.26 -19.38
N VAL A 622 16.64 -22.84 -19.67
CA VAL A 622 15.44 -23.22 -18.94
C VAL A 622 14.95 -24.49 -19.59
N ASN A 623 15.14 -25.61 -18.93
CA ASN A 623 14.33 -26.81 -19.05
C ASN A 623 13.38 -26.88 -17.87
#